data_697db4ffe7f61265e2e52383a19e4100
#
_entry.id   697db4ffe7f61265e2e52383a19e4100
#
_cell.length_a   1.000
_cell.length_b   1.000
_cell.length_c   1.000
_cell.angle_alpha   90.00
_cell.angle_beta   90.00
_cell.angle_gamma   90.00
#
_symmetry.space_group_name_H-M   'P 1'
#
loop_
_entity.id
_entity.type
_entity.pdbx_description
1 polymer ?
#
loop_
_entity_poly.entity_id
_entity_poly.type
_entity_poly.pdbx_seq_one_letter_code
_entity_poly.pdbx_strand_id
1 'polypeptide(L)'
;MYKRQLREGGSIAILSYGARLRECLKAADELATHGLSCTVADARFAKPLDTALVERLAREHEVLITIEEGSILGFGGLVMHHLAMRGLLDRGLKIRPMCLPDRFIDHESPRKQYDEAGLNAPQIVATALAALGQATAVVPARA
;
A
#
# COMPACT_ATOMS: atom_id res chain seq x y z
N MET A 1 3.33 -17.77 13.04
CA MET A 1 3.69 -16.77 12.00
C MET A 1 3.98 -15.45 12.69
N TYR A 2 5.20 -14.94 12.64
CA TYR A 2 5.57 -13.70 13.33
C TYR A 2 5.04 -12.51 12.54
N LYS A 3 4.08 -11.81 13.15
CA LYS A 3 3.58 -10.51 12.64
C LYS A 3 4.72 -9.50 12.75
N ARG A 4 5.13 -8.91 11.66
CA ARG A 4 6.07 -7.80 11.70
C ARG A 4 5.36 -6.49 11.40
N GLN A 5 4.72 -5.96 12.41
CA GLN A 5 4.28 -4.59 12.40
C GLN A 5 5.48 -3.71 12.75
N LEU A 6 5.87 -2.84 11.84
CA LEU A 6 7.05 -1.99 11.99
C LEU A 6 6.69 -0.61 12.52
N ARG A 7 5.44 -0.20 12.40
CA ARG A 7 4.93 1.07 12.88
C ARG A 7 3.44 0.96 13.13
N GLU A 8 2.94 1.61 14.17
CA GLU A 8 1.50 1.71 14.48
C GLU A 8 1.01 3.13 14.22
N GLY A 9 -0.18 3.26 13.66
CA GLY A 9 -0.84 4.53 13.39
C GLY A 9 -2.34 4.40 13.23
N GLY A 10 -3.00 5.52 12.95
CA GLY A 10 -4.45 5.66 13.01
C GLY A 10 -5.20 5.32 11.72
N SER A 11 -5.29 6.27 10.77
CA SER A 11 -6.25 6.16 9.66
C SER A 11 -5.76 5.35 8.47
N ILE A 12 -4.44 5.23 8.31
CA ILE A 12 -3.82 4.64 7.14
C ILE A 12 -3.01 3.41 7.52
N ALA A 13 -3.20 2.33 6.79
CA ALA A 13 -2.33 1.16 6.84
C ALA A 13 -1.67 0.93 5.48
N ILE A 14 -0.37 0.64 5.51
CA ILE A 14 0.40 0.20 4.34
C ILE A 14 0.88 -1.22 4.60
N LEU A 15 0.45 -2.13 3.76
CA LEU A 15 0.86 -3.53 3.79
C LEU A 15 1.81 -3.79 2.63
N SER A 16 3.09 -3.92 2.97
CA SER A 16 4.16 -4.14 1.99
C SER A 16 4.40 -5.63 1.78
N TYR A 17 4.57 -6.01 0.53
CA TYR A 17 5.04 -7.34 0.15
C TYR A 17 6.30 -7.22 -0.71
N GLY A 18 7.44 -7.69 -0.18
CA GLY A 18 8.72 -7.67 -0.88
C GLY A 18 9.56 -6.42 -0.61
N ALA A 19 10.23 -5.90 -1.62
CA ALA A 19 11.32 -4.94 -1.48
C ALA A 19 10.90 -3.47 -1.26
N ARG A 20 9.60 -3.14 -1.31
CA ARG A 20 9.13 -1.76 -1.16
C ARG A 20 9.01 -1.26 0.28
N LEU A 21 9.33 -2.09 1.26
CA LEU A 21 9.17 -1.76 2.67
C LEU A 21 9.87 -0.46 3.09
N ARG A 22 11.07 -0.22 2.59
CA ARG A 22 11.83 1.00 2.88
C ARG A 22 11.10 2.26 2.39
N GLU A 23 10.51 2.20 1.20
CA GLU A 23 9.72 3.30 0.66
C GLU A 23 8.41 3.51 1.44
N CYS A 24 7.82 2.44 1.96
CA CYS A 24 6.66 2.54 2.86
C CYS A 24 6.99 3.27 4.16
N LEU A 25 8.14 2.99 4.75
CA LEU A 25 8.60 3.67 5.97
C LEU A 25 8.86 5.15 5.72
N LYS A 26 9.50 5.50 4.60
CA LYS A 26 9.67 6.91 4.18
C LYS A 26 8.33 7.60 3.97
N ALA A 27 7.39 6.95 3.32
CA ALA A 27 6.04 7.48 3.12
C ALA A 27 5.33 7.73 4.46
N ALA A 28 5.46 6.82 5.41
CA ALA A 28 4.90 6.99 6.74
C ALA A 28 5.53 8.19 7.49
N ASP A 29 6.83 8.42 7.35
CA ASP A 29 7.50 9.59 7.91
C ASP A 29 6.98 10.90 7.29
N GLU A 30 6.79 10.93 5.98
CA GLU A 30 6.23 12.09 5.28
C GLU A 30 4.77 12.33 5.66
N LEU A 31 3.94 11.28 5.73
CA LEU A 31 2.55 11.40 6.19
C LEU A 31 2.46 11.96 7.61
N ALA A 32 3.40 11.61 8.48
CA ALA A 32 3.47 12.18 9.83
C ALA A 32 3.67 13.70 9.81
N THR A 33 4.38 14.26 8.83
CA THR A 33 4.51 15.71 8.67
C THR A 33 3.19 16.40 8.30
N HIS A 34 2.25 15.65 7.74
CA HIS A 34 0.88 16.10 7.46
C HIS A 34 -0.08 15.83 8.64
N GLY A 35 0.44 15.44 9.79
CA GLY A 35 -0.39 15.08 10.96
C GLY A 35 -1.10 13.73 10.85
N LEU A 36 -0.70 12.88 9.92
CA LEU A 36 -1.31 11.58 9.66
C LEU A 36 -0.40 10.45 10.16
N SER A 37 -0.85 9.71 11.16
CA SER A 37 -0.16 8.51 11.61
C SER A 37 -0.51 7.32 10.72
N CYS A 38 0.50 6.51 10.42
CA CYS A 38 0.38 5.41 9.49
C CYS A 38 0.89 4.10 10.11
N THR A 39 0.13 3.04 9.97
CA THR A 39 0.59 1.68 10.26
C THR A 39 1.36 1.14 9.06
N VAL A 40 2.55 0.61 9.28
CA VAL A 40 3.32 -0.10 8.25
C VAL A 40 3.54 -1.54 8.69
N ALA A 41 3.13 -2.47 7.84
CA ALA A 41 3.28 -3.90 8.07
C ALA A 41 3.96 -4.57 6.89
N ASP A 42 4.77 -5.57 7.19
CA ASP A 42 5.42 -6.45 6.22
C ASP A 42 4.65 -7.77 6.15
N ALA A 43 4.06 -8.05 5.01
CA ALA A 43 3.29 -9.27 4.79
C ALA A 43 4.14 -10.53 4.80
N ARG A 44 5.40 -10.45 4.42
CA ARG A 44 6.39 -11.53 4.26
C ARG A 44 6.01 -12.59 3.23
N PHE A 45 4.79 -13.09 3.26
CA PHE A 45 4.30 -14.16 2.41
C PHE A 45 3.01 -13.77 1.71
N ALA A 46 2.92 -14.10 0.42
CA ALA A 46 1.66 -14.02 -0.32
C ALA A 46 0.81 -15.27 -0.07
N LYS A 47 1.47 -16.41 0.02
CA LYS A 47 0.84 -17.71 0.30
C LYS A 47 1.68 -18.50 1.31
N PRO A 48 1.11 -18.88 2.46
CA PRO A 48 -0.24 -18.53 2.92
C PRO A 48 -0.34 -17.05 3.31
N LEU A 49 -1.46 -16.42 2.95
CA LEU A 49 -1.74 -15.04 3.35
C LEU A 49 -1.95 -14.98 4.88
N ASP A 50 -1.35 -14.00 5.55
CA ASP A 50 -1.65 -13.72 6.97
C ASP A 50 -3.01 -13.05 7.09
N THR A 51 -4.07 -13.87 7.07
CA THR A 51 -5.45 -13.39 7.06
C THR A 51 -5.79 -12.59 8.32
N ALA A 52 -5.25 -12.98 9.48
CA ALA A 52 -5.47 -12.25 10.73
C ALA A 52 -4.90 -10.84 10.68
N LEU A 53 -3.70 -10.67 10.13
CA LEU A 53 -3.10 -9.35 9.92
C LEU A 53 -3.93 -8.51 8.94
N VAL A 54 -4.25 -9.07 7.78
CA VAL A 54 -5.02 -8.39 6.73
C VAL A 54 -6.39 -7.93 7.25
N GLU A 55 -7.12 -8.80 7.93
CA GLU A 55 -8.42 -8.46 8.50
C GLU A 55 -8.33 -7.38 9.58
N ARG A 56 -7.30 -7.45 10.44
CA ARG A 56 -7.06 -6.42 11.47
C ARG A 56 -6.79 -5.06 10.84
N LEU A 57 -5.91 -4.99 9.85
CA LEU A 57 -5.62 -3.75 9.14
C LEU A 57 -6.87 -3.17 8.48
N ALA A 58 -7.70 -4.02 7.88
CA ALA A 58 -8.94 -3.60 7.25
C ALA A 58 -9.99 -3.07 8.24
N ARG A 59 -10.06 -3.65 9.44
CA ARG A 59 -11.01 -3.22 10.47
C ARG A 59 -10.59 -1.97 11.22
N GLU A 60 -9.30 -1.78 11.40
CA GLU A 60 -8.76 -0.71 12.27
C GLU A 60 -8.40 0.56 11.51
N HIS A 61 -8.44 0.56 10.18
CA HIS A 61 -8.02 1.69 9.36
C HIS A 61 -9.08 2.07 8.32
N GLU A 62 -9.09 3.34 7.96
CA GLU A 62 -9.96 3.89 6.92
C GLU A 62 -9.41 3.59 5.52
N VAL A 63 -8.09 3.63 5.38
CA VAL A 63 -7.38 3.38 4.13
C VAL A 63 -6.43 2.21 4.31
N LEU A 64 -6.46 1.26 3.40
CA LEU A 64 -5.50 0.17 3.29
C LEU A 64 -4.82 0.23 1.92
N ILE A 65 -3.51 0.46 1.95
CA ILE A 65 -2.66 0.40 0.76
C ILE A 65 -1.92 -0.92 0.78
N THR A 66 -1.99 -1.69 -0.31
CA THR A 66 -1.08 -2.81 -0.54
C THR A 66 -0.05 -2.40 -1.58
N ILE A 67 1.20 -2.80 -1.40
CA ILE A 67 2.26 -2.47 -2.34
C ILE A 67 3.18 -3.66 -2.60
N GLU A 68 3.48 -3.89 -3.88
CA GLU A 68 4.30 -4.98 -4.37
C GLU A 68 5.05 -4.60 -5.63
N GLU A 69 6.05 -5.36 -5.99
CA GLU A 69 6.74 -5.28 -7.28
C GLU A 69 6.17 -6.28 -8.32
N GLY A 70 5.00 -6.83 -8.04
CA GLY A 70 4.27 -7.72 -8.94
C GLY A 70 3.31 -6.97 -9.85
N SER A 71 2.58 -7.76 -10.63
CA SER A 71 1.57 -7.27 -11.57
C SER A 71 0.19 -7.12 -10.93
N ILE A 72 -0.74 -6.55 -11.71
CA ILE A 72 -2.16 -6.50 -11.38
C ILE A 72 -2.65 -7.91 -11.01
N LEU A 73 -3.47 -8.00 -9.96
CA LEU A 73 -3.99 -9.24 -9.39
C LEU A 73 -2.95 -10.13 -8.69
N GLY A 74 -1.76 -9.62 -8.42
CA GLY A 74 -0.77 -10.30 -7.59
C GLY A 74 -1.14 -10.32 -6.10
N PHE A 75 -0.21 -9.94 -5.23
CA PHE A 75 -0.44 -9.91 -3.78
C PHE A 75 -1.64 -9.03 -3.38
N GLY A 76 -1.75 -7.83 -3.95
CA GLY A 76 -2.91 -6.95 -3.71
C GLY A 76 -4.22 -7.60 -4.13
N GLY A 77 -4.24 -8.37 -5.20
CA GLY A 77 -5.39 -9.16 -5.63
C GLY A 77 -5.80 -10.22 -4.62
N LEU A 78 -4.83 -10.93 -4.03
CA LEU A 78 -5.09 -11.90 -2.97
C LEU A 78 -5.71 -11.26 -1.72
N VAL A 79 -5.18 -10.10 -1.32
CA VAL A 79 -5.72 -9.33 -0.19
C VAL A 79 -7.16 -8.90 -0.46
N MET A 80 -7.42 -8.30 -1.62
CA MET A 80 -8.77 -7.86 -2.00
C MET A 80 -9.76 -9.02 -2.07
N HIS A 81 -9.35 -10.14 -2.66
CA HIS A 81 -10.17 -11.35 -2.74
C HIS A 81 -10.57 -11.83 -1.35
N HIS A 82 -9.60 -11.94 -0.44
CA HIS A 82 -9.86 -12.36 0.94
C HIS A 82 -10.82 -11.42 1.66
N LEU A 83 -10.57 -10.11 1.58
CA LEU A 83 -11.42 -9.10 2.23
C LEU A 83 -12.85 -9.10 1.66
N ALA A 84 -12.99 -9.25 0.34
CA ALA A 84 -14.31 -9.35 -0.31
C ALA A 84 -15.08 -10.58 0.19
N MET A 85 -14.43 -11.74 0.24
CA MET A 85 -15.03 -12.97 0.73
C MET A 85 -15.47 -12.90 2.20
N ARG A 86 -14.78 -12.08 3.00
CA ARG A 86 -15.09 -11.87 4.42
C ARG A 86 -16.07 -10.73 4.67
N GLY A 87 -16.55 -10.05 3.62
CA GLY A 87 -17.46 -8.91 3.75
C GLY A 87 -16.79 -7.65 4.34
N LEU A 88 -15.46 -7.58 4.38
CA LEU A 88 -14.73 -6.47 4.96
C LEU A 88 -14.56 -5.27 4.03
N LEU A 89 -15.00 -5.38 2.79
CA LEU A 89 -15.10 -4.27 1.85
C LEU A 89 -16.45 -3.54 1.92
N ASP A 90 -17.42 -4.06 2.67
CA ASP A 90 -18.80 -3.57 2.67
C ASP A 90 -19.00 -2.32 3.55
N ARG A 91 -18.01 -1.97 4.38
CA ARG A 91 -18.09 -0.90 5.38
C ARG A 91 -17.37 0.39 4.99
N GLY A 92 -17.08 0.58 3.71
CA GLY A 92 -16.46 1.80 3.21
C GLY A 92 -14.94 1.84 3.32
N LEU A 93 -14.27 0.71 3.53
CA LEU A 93 -12.81 0.63 3.46
C LEU A 93 -12.32 1.11 2.10
N LYS A 94 -11.40 2.06 2.11
CA LYS A 94 -10.74 2.55 0.91
C LYS A 94 -9.46 1.75 0.67
N ILE A 95 -9.56 0.74 -0.17
CA ILE A 95 -8.39 -0.08 -0.53
C ILE A 95 -7.74 0.43 -1.80
N ARG A 96 -6.40 0.52 -1.80
CA ARG A 96 -5.59 0.97 -2.93
C ARG A 96 -4.44 -0.01 -3.16
N PRO A 97 -4.55 -0.90 -4.14
CA PRO A 97 -3.44 -1.76 -4.51
C PRO A 97 -2.43 -0.97 -5.37
N MET A 98 -1.17 -1.03 -4.99
CA MET A 98 -0.07 -0.46 -5.76
C MET A 98 0.80 -1.59 -6.26
N CYS A 99 1.01 -1.65 -7.56
CA CYS A 99 1.78 -2.68 -8.26
C CYS A 99 2.38 -2.10 -9.54
N LEU A 100 3.15 -2.90 -10.25
CA LEU A 100 3.68 -2.49 -11.55
C LEU A 100 2.54 -2.22 -12.53
N PRO A 101 2.62 -1.13 -13.32
CA PRO A 101 1.62 -0.85 -14.35
C PRO A 101 1.68 -1.88 -15.47
N ASP A 102 0.55 -2.11 -16.14
CA ASP A 102 0.47 -3.00 -17.30
C ASP A 102 0.98 -2.32 -18.59
N ARG A 103 2.28 -1.98 -18.56
CA ARG A 103 3.01 -1.40 -19.69
C ARG A 103 4.51 -1.64 -19.55
N PHE A 104 5.23 -1.52 -20.65
CA PHE A 104 6.68 -1.55 -20.59
C PHE A 104 7.22 -0.29 -19.91
N ILE A 105 8.24 -0.46 -19.09
CA ILE A 105 9.02 0.61 -18.46
C ILE A 105 10.39 0.62 -19.11
N ASP A 106 10.80 1.77 -19.62
CA ASP A 106 12.09 1.93 -20.29
C ASP A 106 13.25 1.67 -19.32
N HIS A 107 14.36 1.25 -19.89
CA HIS A 107 15.57 0.98 -19.11
C HIS A 107 16.15 2.28 -18.55
N GLU A 108 16.21 2.36 -17.24
CA GLU A 108 16.75 3.47 -16.47
C GLU A 108 17.33 2.98 -15.13
N SER A 109 17.82 3.90 -14.31
CA SER A 109 18.18 3.53 -12.95
C SER A 109 16.99 2.95 -12.19
N PRO A 110 17.20 2.01 -11.27
CA PRO A 110 16.08 1.40 -10.50
C PRO A 110 15.17 2.44 -9.86
N ARG A 111 15.72 3.51 -9.30
CA ARG A 111 14.92 4.57 -8.68
C ARG A 111 13.98 5.24 -9.68
N LYS A 112 14.47 5.58 -10.87
CA LYS A 112 13.63 6.19 -11.90
C LYS A 112 12.57 5.23 -12.43
N GLN A 113 12.92 3.96 -12.59
CA GLN A 113 11.95 2.94 -13.00
C GLN A 113 10.83 2.79 -11.96
N TYR A 114 11.14 2.82 -10.68
CA TYR A 114 10.12 2.80 -9.62
C TYR A 114 9.32 4.11 -9.54
N ASP A 115 9.93 5.26 -9.80
CA ASP A 115 9.20 6.53 -9.91
C ASP A 115 8.20 6.48 -11.06
N GLU A 116 8.61 5.97 -12.22
CA GLU A 116 7.75 5.79 -13.38
C GLU A 116 6.65 4.76 -13.12
N ALA A 117 6.95 3.69 -12.41
CA ALA A 117 5.97 2.68 -11.98
C ALA A 117 5.01 3.19 -10.91
N GLY A 118 5.32 4.30 -10.26
CA GLY A 118 4.49 4.86 -9.20
C GLY A 118 4.63 4.15 -7.85
N LEU A 119 5.80 3.58 -7.54
CA LEU A 119 6.03 2.71 -6.36
C LEU A 119 7.02 3.27 -5.35
N ASN A 120 7.42 4.52 -5.45
CA ASN A 120 8.28 5.17 -4.45
C ASN A 120 7.47 5.95 -3.39
N ALA A 121 8.13 6.42 -2.36
CA ALA A 121 7.49 7.09 -1.24
C ALA A 121 6.57 8.26 -1.63
N PRO A 122 6.95 9.16 -2.57
CA PRO A 122 6.05 10.25 -2.99
C PRO A 122 4.72 9.76 -3.56
N GLN A 123 4.73 8.67 -4.32
CA GLN A 123 3.53 8.11 -4.91
C GLN A 123 2.64 7.41 -3.86
N ILE A 124 3.27 6.77 -2.87
CA ILE A 124 2.54 6.17 -1.74
C ILE A 124 1.82 7.27 -0.95
N VAL A 125 2.51 8.36 -0.64
CA VAL A 125 1.94 9.53 0.06
C VAL A 125 0.78 10.11 -0.74
N ALA A 126 0.96 10.34 -2.05
CA ALA A 126 -0.08 10.87 -2.92
C ALA A 126 -1.33 9.96 -2.94
N THR A 127 -1.12 8.65 -3.01
CA THR A 127 -2.20 7.66 -2.98
C THR A 127 -2.98 7.72 -1.66
N ALA A 128 -2.28 7.80 -0.53
CA ALA A 128 -2.90 7.91 0.79
C ALA A 128 -3.72 9.18 0.94
N LEU A 129 -3.16 10.33 0.57
CA LEU A 129 -3.84 11.62 0.65
C LEU A 129 -5.06 11.68 -0.27
N ALA A 130 -4.94 11.19 -1.50
CA ALA A 130 -6.08 11.11 -2.43
C ALA A 130 -7.21 10.22 -1.89
N ALA A 131 -6.88 9.09 -1.27
CA ALA A 131 -7.87 8.20 -0.67
C ALA A 131 -8.62 8.87 0.50
N LEU A 132 -7.96 9.77 1.24
CA LEU A 132 -8.58 10.56 2.30
C LEU A 132 -9.30 11.81 1.80
N GLY A 133 -9.34 12.04 0.48
CA GLY A 133 -9.97 13.21 -0.12
C GLY A 133 -9.15 14.50 0.04
N GLN A 134 -7.87 14.42 0.37
CA GLN A 134 -6.98 15.58 0.47
C GLN A 134 -6.33 15.87 -0.88
N ALA A 135 -6.28 17.15 -1.26
CA ALA A 135 -5.62 17.56 -2.48
C ALA A 135 -4.10 17.35 -2.38
N THR A 136 -3.52 16.76 -3.42
CA THR A 136 -2.08 16.58 -3.53
C THR A 136 -1.54 17.37 -4.72
N ALA A 137 -0.35 17.94 -4.58
CA ALA A 137 0.36 18.57 -5.70
C ALA A 137 1.03 17.53 -6.63
N VAL A 138 1.01 16.26 -6.26
CA VAL A 138 1.63 15.17 -7.01
C VAL A 138 0.56 14.44 -7.83
N VAL A 139 0.69 14.51 -9.14
CA VAL A 139 -0.15 13.72 -10.05
C VAL A 139 0.35 12.29 -9.99
N PRO A 140 -0.49 11.30 -9.64
CA PRO A 140 -0.09 9.90 -9.74
C PRO A 140 0.32 9.57 -11.19
N ALA A 141 1.29 8.69 -11.35
CA ALA A 141 1.65 8.20 -12.66
C ALA A 141 0.38 7.68 -13.36
N ARG A 142 0.13 8.17 -14.57
CA ARG A 142 -1.05 7.75 -15.33
C ARG A 142 -0.97 6.25 -15.60
N ALA A 143 -2.03 5.58 -15.29
CA ALA A 143 -2.22 4.19 -15.67
C ALA A 143 -2.05 3.99 -17.19
#